data_c191292d23368108a5ad43d67552fda7
#
_entry.id   c191292d23368108a5ad43d67552fda7
#
_cell.length_a   1.000
_cell.length_b   1.000
_cell.length_c   1.000
_cell.angle_alpha   90.00
_cell.angle_beta   90.00
_cell.angle_gamma   90.00
#
_symmetry.space_group_name_H-M   'P 1'
#
loop_
_entity.id
_entity.type
_entity.pdbx_description
1 polymer ?
#
loop_
_entity_poly.entity_id
_entity_poly.type
_entity_poly.pdbx_seq_one_letter_code
_entity_poly.pdbx_strand_id
1 'polypeptide(L)'
;MSQTTPPASASVRLARDRLARHGAPFLWSEAARRMAERLPLLRLSPELALDVGCAWGDGLALLRAQYPRARLLGAEPSAALAARARREQGGGWLRRLRAGGLTEVVQAELQAPPVEQGAAQLVWSNLALGWCPEPGTLFAAWNRVLRPDGVLMFTTFGPDTLRELRDPEAAALGAGAPQWPDMHDLGDLLVEQGFASPVMDMELLRLRWADADAALRELAQLGRPPHAAAWTGLRTPRQWRRLLDVLQARAAASPHGQVELSFELVYGHAFKPATSRAEAGVASIGLEQIGGRGRHRSPG
;
A
#
# COMPACT_ATOMS: atom_id res chain seq x y z
N MET A 1 -10.26 17.30 33.20
CA MET A 1 -11.03 16.57 32.17
C MET A 1 -10.04 15.74 31.37
N SER A 2 -9.99 14.44 31.64
CA SER A 2 -9.10 13.52 30.91
C SER A 2 -9.62 13.38 29.47
N GLN A 3 -8.87 13.90 28.51
CA GLN A 3 -9.16 13.65 27.10
C GLN A 3 -8.78 12.20 26.81
N THR A 4 -9.77 11.32 26.75
CA THR A 4 -9.58 9.96 26.26
C THR A 4 -9.17 10.05 24.80
N THR A 5 -7.92 9.74 24.49
CA THR A 5 -7.45 9.60 23.10
C THR A 5 -8.32 8.55 22.41
N PRO A 6 -8.96 8.86 21.28
CA PRO A 6 -9.77 7.88 20.58
C PRO A 6 -8.91 6.66 20.19
N PRO A 7 -9.49 5.46 20.13
CA PRO A 7 -8.76 4.27 19.69
C PRO A 7 -8.14 4.51 18.31
N ALA A 8 -6.95 3.96 18.06
CA ALA A 8 -6.16 4.21 16.84
C ALA A 8 -6.99 4.02 15.54
N SER A 9 -7.88 3.03 15.50
CA SER A 9 -8.80 2.77 14.41
C SER A 9 -9.78 3.94 14.14
N ALA A 10 -10.30 4.57 15.20
CA ALA A 10 -11.23 5.70 15.05
C ALA A 10 -10.53 6.94 14.49
N SER A 11 -9.30 7.19 14.92
CA SER A 11 -8.47 8.28 14.39
C SER A 11 -8.12 8.08 12.92
N VAL A 12 -7.79 6.84 12.54
CA VAL A 12 -7.52 6.45 11.14
C VAL A 12 -8.78 6.67 10.29
N ARG A 13 -9.94 6.18 10.72
CA ARG A 13 -11.20 6.38 10.00
C ARG A 13 -11.49 7.85 9.76
N LEU A 14 -11.39 8.68 10.80
CA LEU A 14 -11.65 10.12 10.69
C LEU A 14 -10.67 10.82 9.75
N ALA A 15 -9.40 10.43 9.77
CA ALA A 15 -8.40 10.98 8.86
C ALA A 15 -8.68 10.57 7.40
N ARG A 16 -9.06 9.32 7.17
CA ARG A 16 -9.44 8.82 5.84
C ARG A 16 -10.77 9.40 5.34
N ASP A 17 -11.73 9.68 6.22
CA ASP A 17 -12.98 10.38 5.84
C ASP A 17 -12.72 11.78 5.27
N ARG A 18 -11.65 12.44 5.73
CA ARG A 18 -11.26 13.75 5.17
C ARG A 18 -10.77 13.63 3.72
N LEU A 19 -10.10 12.52 3.36
CA LEU A 19 -9.65 12.26 2.00
C LEU A 19 -10.81 12.14 1.01
N ALA A 20 -11.95 11.63 1.44
CA ALA A 20 -13.13 11.46 0.58
C ALA A 20 -13.67 12.80 0.03
N ARG A 21 -13.26 13.94 0.58
CA ARG A 21 -13.63 15.28 0.11
C ARG A 21 -12.95 15.66 -1.22
N HIS A 22 -11.87 14.97 -1.55
CA HIS A 22 -11.05 15.19 -2.74
C HIS A 22 -11.16 14.01 -3.71
N GLY A 23 -10.71 14.19 -4.95
CA GLY A 23 -10.48 13.10 -5.90
C GLY A 23 -9.33 12.20 -5.43
N ALA A 24 -9.14 11.08 -6.09
CA ALA A 24 -7.94 10.27 -5.89
C ALA A 24 -6.72 11.12 -6.26
N PRO A 25 -5.73 11.30 -5.35
CA PRO A 25 -4.52 12.01 -5.67
C PRO A 25 -3.74 11.26 -6.76
N PHE A 26 -3.06 12.00 -7.65
CA PHE A 26 -2.26 11.41 -8.74
C PHE A 26 -1.35 10.28 -8.25
N LEU A 27 -0.66 10.48 -7.14
CA LEU A 27 0.30 9.52 -6.61
C LEU A 27 -0.34 8.19 -6.18
N TRP A 28 -1.59 8.21 -5.68
CA TRP A 28 -2.33 7.00 -5.32
C TRP A 28 -2.69 6.17 -6.56
N SER A 29 -3.22 6.83 -7.58
CA SER A 29 -3.59 6.18 -8.84
C SER A 29 -2.35 5.68 -9.57
N GLU A 30 -1.25 6.45 -9.56
CA GLU A 30 0.01 6.06 -10.20
C GLU A 30 0.68 4.87 -9.50
N ALA A 31 0.72 4.85 -8.16
CA ALA A 31 1.23 3.71 -7.40
C ALA A 31 0.42 2.43 -7.69
N ALA A 32 -0.92 2.53 -7.70
CA ALA A 32 -1.79 1.41 -8.05
C ALA A 32 -1.55 0.92 -9.48
N ARG A 33 -1.43 1.83 -10.45
CA ARG A 33 -1.18 1.49 -11.85
C ARG A 33 0.16 0.75 -12.03
N ARG A 34 1.24 1.26 -11.43
CA ARG A 34 2.57 0.62 -11.48
C ARG A 34 2.58 -0.74 -10.79
N MET A 35 1.88 -0.89 -9.67
CA MET A 35 1.72 -2.19 -9.02
C MET A 35 0.95 -3.17 -9.93
N ALA A 36 -0.09 -2.70 -10.64
CA ALA A 36 -0.86 -3.54 -11.55
C ALA A 36 -0.05 -4.06 -12.74
N GLU A 37 0.95 -3.34 -13.21
CA GLU A 37 1.86 -3.79 -14.29
C GLU A 37 2.66 -5.05 -13.90
N ARG A 38 2.77 -5.35 -12.60
CA ARG A 38 3.44 -6.55 -12.08
C ARG A 38 2.52 -7.77 -11.98
N LEU A 39 1.19 -7.59 -12.02
CA LEU A 39 0.21 -8.68 -11.91
C LEU A 39 0.39 -9.80 -12.96
N PRO A 40 0.66 -9.51 -14.24
CA PRO A 40 0.83 -10.54 -15.26
C PRO A 40 2.01 -11.48 -14.98
N LEU A 41 3.02 -11.03 -14.22
CA LEU A 41 4.20 -11.81 -13.87
C LEU A 41 3.88 -12.95 -12.89
N LEU A 42 2.82 -12.83 -12.12
CA LEU A 42 2.44 -13.78 -11.06
C LEU A 42 1.67 -14.99 -11.57
N ARG A 43 1.26 -15.04 -12.84
CA ARG A 43 0.47 -16.13 -13.46
C ARG A 43 -0.72 -16.58 -12.60
N LEU A 44 -1.37 -15.63 -11.93
CA LEU A 44 -2.46 -15.88 -11.00
C LEU A 44 -3.81 -15.80 -11.71
N SER A 45 -4.75 -16.67 -11.33
CA SER A 45 -6.15 -16.63 -11.76
C SER A 45 -7.05 -16.71 -10.53
N PRO A 46 -7.23 -15.60 -9.79
CA PRO A 46 -7.94 -15.63 -8.52
C PRO A 46 -9.44 -15.78 -8.73
N GLU A 47 -10.08 -16.61 -7.90
CA GLU A 47 -11.54 -16.63 -7.74
C GLU A 47 -11.99 -15.47 -6.87
N LEU A 48 -11.22 -15.16 -5.80
CA LEU A 48 -11.43 -14.02 -4.90
C LEU A 48 -10.15 -13.21 -4.78
N ALA A 49 -10.24 -11.93 -5.17
CA ALA A 49 -9.21 -10.92 -4.87
C ALA A 49 -9.78 -9.87 -3.92
N LEU A 50 -9.00 -9.54 -2.90
CA LEU A 50 -9.36 -8.59 -1.85
C LEU A 50 -8.47 -7.35 -1.98
N ASP A 51 -9.10 -6.17 -2.10
CA ASP A 51 -8.43 -4.86 -2.06
C ASP A 51 -8.60 -4.24 -0.66
N VAL A 52 -7.54 -4.29 0.17
CA VAL A 52 -7.57 -3.80 1.54
C VAL A 52 -7.08 -2.35 1.60
N GLY A 53 -7.96 -1.47 2.06
CA GLY A 53 -7.74 -0.03 2.01
C GLY A 53 -8.02 0.52 0.61
N CYS A 54 -9.08 0.04 -0.03
CA CYS A 54 -9.38 0.30 -1.44
C CYS A 54 -9.66 1.78 -1.78
N ALA A 55 -9.77 2.64 -0.80
CA ALA A 55 -9.90 4.09 -0.91
C ALA A 55 -10.94 4.53 -1.95
N TRP A 56 -10.55 5.10 -3.08
CA TRP A 56 -11.44 5.52 -4.16
C TRP A 56 -11.86 4.39 -5.10
N GLY A 57 -11.23 3.19 -4.98
CA GLY A 57 -11.54 2.02 -5.79
C GLY A 57 -10.69 1.86 -7.04
N ASP A 58 -9.62 2.63 -7.20
CA ASP A 58 -8.71 2.54 -8.36
C ASP A 58 -8.12 1.12 -8.49
N GLY A 59 -7.70 0.51 -7.37
CA GLY A 59 -7.20 -0.86 -7.32
C GLY A 59 -8.24 -1.87 -7.83
N LEU A 60 -9.50 -1.73 -7.41
CA LEU A 60 -10.58 -2.61 -7.86
C LEU A 60 -10.80 -2.51 -9.38
N ALA A 61 -10.68 -1.33 -9.98
CA ALA A 61 -10.81 -1.15 -11.42
C ALA A 61 -9.66 -1.85 -12.17
N LEU A 62 -8.43 -1.74 -11.69
CA LEU A 62 -7.25 -2.40 -12.25
C LEU A 62 -7.34 -3.93 -12.10
N LEU A 63 -7.74 -4.41 -10.92
CA LEU A 63 -7.96 -5.84 -10.67
C LEU A 63 -9.07 -6.40 -11.57
N ARG A 64 -10.14 -5.65 -11.81
CA ARG A 64 -11.21 -6.06 -12.71
C ARG A 64 -10.74 -6.17 -14.17
N ALA A 65 -9.87 -5.25 -14.61
CA ALA A 65 -9.28 -5.30 -15.94
C ALA A 65 -8.40 -6.54 -16.12
N GLN A 66 -7.60 -6.88 -15.11
CA GLN A 66 -6.68 -8.03 -15.14
C GLN A 66 -7.41 -9.37 -14.92
N TYR A 67 -8.41 -9.40 -14.04
CA TYR A 67 -9.13 -10.61 -13.63
C TYR A 67 -10.65 -10.43 -13.82
N PRO A 68 -11.15 -10.46 -15.06
CA PRO A 68 -12.54 -10.12 -15.36
C PRO A 68 -13.55 -11.09 -14.73
N ARG A 69 -13.15 -12.32 -14.40
CA ARG A 69 -14.01 -13.34 -13.81
C ARG A 69 -13.95 -13.42 -12.28
N ALA A 70 -12.93 -12.80 -11.66
CA ALA A 70 -12.74 -12.85 -10.22
C ALA A 70 -13.88 -12.14 -9.47
N ARG A 71 -14.26 -12.67 -8.33
CA ARG A 71 -14.96 -11.89 -7.30
C ARG A 71 -14.00 -10.91 -6.69
N LEU A 72 -14.33 -9.62 -6.68
CA LEU A 72 -13.53 -8.56 -6.08
C LEU A 72 -14.23 -8.03 -4.85
N LEU A 73 -13.50 -7.93 -3.75
CA LEU A 73 -14.00 -7.35 -2.51
C LEU A 73 -13.07 -6.22 -2.06
N GLY A 74 -13.59 -4.99 -2.04
CA GLY A 74 -12.91 -3.84 -1.46
C GLY A 74 -13.26 -3.70 0.02
N ALA A 75 -12.26 -3.58 0.87
CA ALA A 75 -12.40 -3.31 2.30
C ALA A 75 -11.81 -1.92 2.61
N GLU A 76 -12.62 -1.01 3.18
CA GLU A 76 -12.21 0.37 3.43
C GLU A 76 -12.71 0.85 4.80
N PRO A 77 -11.82 1.34 5.69
CA PRO A 77 -12.21 1.83 7.02
C PRO A 77 -13.13 3.06 6.99
N SER A 78 -12.95 3.96 6.03
CA SER A 78 -13.76 5.15 5.87
C SER A 78 -15.10 4.83 5.21
N ALA A 79 -16.21 5.12 5.88
CA ALA A 79 -17.54 4.98 5.29
C ALA A 79 -17.71 5.86 4.05
N ALA A 80 -17.13 7.07 4.06
CA ALA A 80 -17.21 8.02 2.96
C ALA A 80 -16.43 7.54 1.73
N LEU A 81 -15.20 7.03 1.90
CA LEU A 81 -14.41 6.44 0.81
C LEU A 81 -15.07 5.15 0.30
N ALA A 82 -15.52 4.26 1.19
CA ALA A 82 -16.25 3.05 0.80
C ALA A 82 -17.48 3.36 -0.04
N ALA A 83 -18.26 4.38 0.34
CA ALA A 83 -19.42 4.83 -0.44
C ALA A 83 -19.01 5.39 -1.80
N ARG A 84 -17.86 6.07 -1.87
CA ARG A 84 -17.32 6.58 -3.14
C ARG A 84 -16.84 5.46 -4.04
N ALA A 85 -16.03 4.52 -3.52
CA ALA A 85 -15.59 3.35 -4.26
C ALA A 85 -16.77 2.53 -4.81
N ARG A 86 -17.85 2.36 -4.01
CA ARG A 86 -19.09 1.69 -4.51
C ARG A 86 -19.69 2.41 -5.71
N ARG A 87 -19.74 3.74 -5.70
CA ARG A 87 -20.27 4.52 -6.85
C ARG A 87 -19.39 4.36 -8.08
N GLU A 88 -18.07 4.45 -7.93
CA GLU A 88 -17.13 4.27 -9.05
C GLU A 88 -17.19 2.85 -9.64
N GLN A 89 -17.33 1.82 -8.79
CA GLN A 89 -17.46 0.43 -9.23
C GLN A 89 -18.88 0.07 -9.67
N GLY A 90 -19.88 0.83 -9.27
CA GLY A 90 -21.32 0.60 -9.51
C GLY A 90 -21.81 0.97 -10.90
N GLY A 91 -20.94 1.02 -11.90
CA GLY A 91 -21.31 1.27 -13.30
C GLY A 91 -22.57 0.51 -13.67
N GLY A 92 -23.50 1.18 -14.40
CA GLY A 92 -24.89 0.81 -14.61
C GLY A 92 -25.16 -0.66 -14.87
N TRP A 93 -26.39 -1.12 -14.69
CA TRP A 93 -26.84 -2.52 -14.79
C TRP A 93 -26.30 -3.29 -16.01
N LEU A 94 -26.08 -2.61 -17.15
CA LEU A 94 -25.46 -3.17 -18.37
C LEU A 94 -23.99 -3.58 -18.16
N ARG A 95 -23.24 -2.85 -17.32
CA ARG A 95 -21.84 -3.20 -16.98
C ARG A 95 -21.79 -4.41 -16.05
N ARG A 96 -22.76 -4.54 -15.13
CA ARG A 96 -22.91 -5.74 -14.27
C ARG A 96 -23.23 -7.00 -15.07
N LEU A 97 -24.02 -6.89 -16.16
CA LEU A 97 -24.33 -8.01 -17.04
C LEU A 97 -23.15 -8.43 -17.93
N ARG A 98 -22.24 -7.49 -18.26
CA ARG A 98 -21.05 -7.75 -19.10
C ARG A 98 -19.82 -8.14 -18.29
N ALA A 99 -19.72 -7.71 -17.03
CA ALA A 99 -18.61 -8.07 -16.14
C ALA A 99 -18.91 -9.48 -15.58
N GLY A 100 -18.13 -10.48 -16.00
CA GLY A 100 -18.30 -11.87 -15.56
C GLY A 100 -18.05 -12.13 -14.07
N GLY A 101 -17.66 -11.12 -13.29
CA GLY A 101 -17.38 -11.21 -11.85
C GLY A 101 -18.06 -10.12 -11.03
N LEU A 102 -18.36 -10.42 -9.77
CA LEU A 102 -18.95 -9.49 -8.81
C LEU A 102 -17.88 -8.57 -8.20
N THR A 103 -18.18 -7.28 -8.07
CA THR A 103 -17.39 -6.32 -7.28
C THR A 103 -18.23 -5.79 -6.13
N GLU A 104 -17.76 -5.98 -4.92
CA GLU A 104 -18.38 -5.48 -3.70
C GLU A 104 -17.41 -4.56 -2.97
N VAL A 105 -17.91 -3.56 -2.27
CA VAL A 105 -17.11 -2.73 -1.36
C VAL A 105 -17.83 -2.67 -0.02
N VAL A 106 -17.09 -2.95 1.05
CA VAL A 106 -17.62 -2.93 2.41
C VAL A 106 -16.79 -2.01 3.29
N GLN A 107 -17.41 -1.48 4.34
CA GLN A 107 -16.68 -0.79 5.38
C GLN A 107 -16.07 -1.83 6.32
N ALA A 108 -14.73 -1.85 6.41
CA ALA A 108 -14.00 -2.76 7.30
C ALA A 108 -12.63 -2.20 7.66
N GLU A 109 -12.10 -2.59 8.81
CA GLU A 109 -10.77 -2.18 9.26
C GLU A 109 -9.68 -2.89 8.44
N LEU A 110 -8.49 -2.25 8.30
CA LEU A 110 -7.37 -2.80 7.54
C LEU A 110 -6.86 -4.14 8.11
N GLN A 111 -6.88 -4.27 9.44
CA GLN A 111 -6.46 -5.46 10.18
C GLN A 111 -7.56 -6.52 10.36
N ALA A 112 -8.79 -6.22 9.94
CA ALA A 112 -9.92 -7.13 10.02
C ALA A 112 -10.67 -7.23 8.69
N PRO A 113 -10.02 -7.72 7.63
CA PRO A 113 -10.68 -7.93 6.35
C PRO A 113 -11.88 -8.88 6.53
N PRO A 114 -13.05 -8.58 5.93
CA PRO A 114 -14.30 -9.27 6.19
C PRO A 114 -14.46 -10.53 5.35
N VAL A 115 -13.46 -11.40 5.42
CA VAL A 115 -13.45 -12.70 4.73
C VAL A 115 -12.94 -13.78 5.67
N GLU A 116 -13.36 -15.01 5.41
CA GLU A 116 -12.93 -16.17 6.18
C GLU A 116 -11.42 -16.42 6.01
N GLN A 117 -10.87 -17.18 6.96
CA GLN A 117 -9.49 -17.62 6.88
C GLN A 117 -9.26 -18.48 5.63
N GLY A 118 -8.21 -18.18 4.89
CA GLY A 118 -7.84 -18.96 3.72
C GLY A 118 -8.77 -18.79 2.50
N ALA A 119 -9.60 -17.75 2.45
CA ALA A 119 -10.56 -17.57 1.37
C ALA A 119 -9.96 -16.87 0.13
N ALA A 120 -9.06 -15.92 0.31
CA ALA A 120 -8.56 -15.08 -0.78
C ALA A 120 -7.34 -15.70 -1.47
N GLN A 121 -7.28 -15.58 -2.79
CA GLN A 121 -6.09 -15.94 -3.57
C GLN A 121 -5.15 -14.77 -3.79
N LEU A 122 -5.68 -13.55 -3.76
CA LEU A 122 -4.92 -12.33 -3.86
C LEU A 122 -5.39 -11.35 -2.78
N VAL A 123 -4.46 -10.84 -2.00
CA VAL A 123 -4.62 -9.62 -1.21
C VAL A 123 -3.82 -8.54 -1.89
N TRP A 124 -4.51 -7.47 -2.23
CA TRP A 124 -3.96 -6.25 -2.82
C TRP A 124 -4.13 -5.11 -1.83
N SER A 125 -3.10 -4.26 -1.67
CA SER A 125 -3.19 -3.10 -0.79
C SER A 125 -2.33 -1.96 -1.31
N ASN A 126 -2.95 -0.90 -1.78
CA ASN A 126 -2.24 0.27 -2.31
C ASN A 126 -2.15 1.37 -1.26
N LEU A 127 -0.93 1.73 -0.85
CA LEU A 127 -0.60 2.80 0.10
C LEU A 127 -1.41 2.76 1.42
N ALA A 128 -1.95 1.60 1.79
CA ALA A 128 -2.72 1.44 3.02
C ALA A 128 -1.85 1.04 4.22
N LEU A 129 -0.68 0.43 3.99
CA LEU A 129 0.22 -0.05 5.04
C LEU A 129 0.63 1.08 6.00
N GLY A 130 0.93 2.25 5.47
CA GLY A 130 1.32 3.42 6.26
C GLY A 130 0.22 3.99 7.17
N TRP A 131 -1.02 3.49 7.11
CA TRP A 131 -2.10 3.90 8.01
C TRP A 131 -2.16 3.07 9.30
N CYS A 132 -1.29 2.06 9.44
CA CYS A 132 -1.13 1.27 10.65
C CYS A 132 0.24 1.56 11.29
N PRO A 133 0.33 1.84 12.59
CA PRO A 133 1.60 2.07 13.26
C PRO A 133 2.46 0.81 13.32
N GLU A 134 1.85 -0.36 13.28
CA GLU A 134 2.50 -1.66 13.36
C GLU A 134 2.20 -2.50 12.11
N PRO A 135 3.00 -2.39 11.04
CA PRO A 135 2.78 -3.11 9.77
C PRO A 135 2.64 -4.62 9.93
N GLY A 136 3.32 -5.21 10.90
CA GLY A 136 3.23 -6.65 11.19
C GLY A 136 1.83 -7.12 11.51
N THR A 137 1.02 -6.30 12.19
CA THR A 137 -0.39 -6.63 12.48
C THR A 137 -1.24 -6.73 11.22
N LEU A 138 -0.94 -5.90 10.21
CA LEU A 138 -1.60 -5.98 8.90
C LEU A 138 -1.15 -7.23 8.14
N PHE A 139 0.15 -7.50 8.10
CA PHE A 139 0.67 -8.69 7.42
C PHE A 139 0.12 -9.98 8.04
N ALA A 140 0.04 -10.08 9.37
CA ALA A 140 -0.59 -11.21 10.04
C ALA A 140 -2.07 -11.38 9.63
N ALA A 141 -2.83 -10.28 9.62
CA ALA A 141 -4.24 -10.29 9.23
C ALA A 141 -4.44 -10.68 7.76
N TRP A 142 -3.56 -10.18 6.88
CA TRP A 142 -3.61 -10.46 5.44
C TRP A 142 -3.16 -11.90 5.13
N ASN A 143 -2.13 -12.41 5.87
CA ASN A 143 -1.75 -13.82 5.79
C ASN A 143 -2.92 -14.73 6.20
N ARG A 144 -3.63 -14.40 7.29
CA ARG A 144 -4.77 -15.19 7.76
C ARG A 144 -5.82 -15.40 6.67
N VAL A 145 -6.17 -14.37 5.92
CA VAL A 145 -7.23 -14.45 4.89
C VAL A 145 -6.78 -15.06 3.58
N LEU A 146 -5.47 -15.07 3.30
CA LEU A 146 -4.92 -15.75 2.13
C LEU A 146 -5.03 -17.27 2.29
N ARG A 147 -5.38 -17.96 1.20
CA ARG A 147 -5.25 -19.42 1.11
C ARG A 147 -3.77 -19.81 0.93
N PRO A 148 -3.40 -21.06 1.17
CA PRO A 148 -2.11 -21.59 0.70
C PRO A 148 -1.87 -21.25 -0.78
N ASP A 149 -0.65 -20.90 -1.15
CA ASP A 149 -0.24 -20.39 -2.47
C ASP A 149 -0.91 -19.07 -2.90
N GLY A 150 -1.65 -18.43 -2.01
CA GLY A 150 -2.17 -17.10 -2.22
C GLY A 150 -1.06 -16.04 -2.17
N VAL A 151 -1.31 -14.91 -2.81
CA VAL A 151 -0.34 -13.83 -2.98
C VAL A 151 -0.80 -12.57 -2.26
N LEU A 152 0.12 -11.96 -1.52
CA LEU A 152 0.01 -10.57 -1.08
C LEU A 152 0.75 -9.69 -2.08
N MET A 153 0.12 -8.59 -2.52
CA MET A 153 0.76 -7.47 -3.21
C MET A 153 0.43 -6.17 -2.50
N PHE A 154 1.41 -5.34 -2.29
CA PHE A 154 1.19 -4.04 -1.65
C PHE A 154 2.15 -2.97 -2.15
N THR A 155 1.75 -1.72 -1.94
CA THR A 155 2.64 -0.56 -2.03
C THR A 155 2.65 0.19 -0.72
N THR A 156 3.76 0.86 -0.45
CA THR A 156 3.90 1.82 0.64
C THR A 156 4.91 2.90 0.26
N PHE A 157 5.01 3.92 1.07
CA PHE A 157 6.10 4.87 0.95
C PHE A 157 7.34 4.34 1.68
N GLY A 158 8.52 4.66 1.14
CA GLY A 158 9.81 4.35 1.73
C GLY A 158 10.45 5.56 2.41
N PRO A 159 11.63 5.34 3.06
CA PRO A 159 12.28 6.32 3.91
C PRO A 159 12.70 7.61 3.20
N ASP A 160 12.92 7.59 1.90
CA ASP A 160 13.30 8.79 1.12
C ASP A 160 12.09 9.66 0.68
N THR A 161 10.86 9.27 1.05
CA THR A 161 9.66 10.07 0.78
C THR A 161 9.73 11.39 1.53
N LEU A 162 9.55 12.51 0.78
CA LEU A 162 9.55 13.88 1.29
C LEU A 162 10.83 14.24 2.06
N ARG A 163 11.98 13.68 1.66
CA ARG A 163 13.28 13.96 2.30
C ARG A 163 13.61 15.46 2.31
N GLU A 164 13.12 16.22 1.34
CA GLU A 164 13.30 17.67 1.24
C GLU A 164 12.63 18.44 2.39
N LEU A 165 11.60 17.87 3.01
CA LEU A 165 10.90 18.44 4.17
C LEU A 165 11.55 18.04 5.52
N ARG A 166 12.53 17.14 5.51
CA ARG A 166 13.31 16.73 6.69
C ARG A 166 14.56 17.57 6.92
N ASP A 167 14.89 18.41 5.96
CA ASP A 167 15.93 19.39 6.13
C ASP A 167 15.71 20.23 7.39
N PRO A 168 16.79 20.53 8.17
CA PRO A 168 16.67 21.21 9.47
C PRO A 168 15.92 22.53 9.43
N GLU A 169 16.08 23.31 8.36
CA GLU A 169 15.37 24.59 8.20
C GLU A 169 13.88 24.39 7.99
N ALA A 170 13.49 23.49 7.10
CA ALA A 170 12.10 23.14 6.87
C ALA A 170 11.47 22.47 8.12
N ALA A 171 12.20 21.61 8.78
CA ALA A 171 11.79 20.93 10.02
C ALA A 171 11.55 21.93 11.16
N ALA A 172 12.42 22.92 11.33
CA ALA A 172 12.28 23.99 12.34
C ALA A 172 11.00 24.83 12.13
N LEU A 173 10.49 24.87 10.90
CA LEU A 173 9.23 25.54 10.55
C LEU A 173 8.02 24.60 10.67
N GLY A 174 8.22 23.39 11.21
CA GLY A 174 7.16 22.38 11.36
C GLY A 174 6.83 21.63 10.07
N ALA A 175 7.67 21.73 9.02
CA ALA A 175 7.63 20.78 7.94
C ALA A 175 8.15 19.45 8.50
N GLY A 176 7.33 18.43 8.56
CA GLY A 176 7.75 17.11 8.99
C GLY A 176 7.26 16.10 7.96
N ALA A 177 8.14 15.23 7.52
CA ALA A 177 7.74 14.04 6.77
C ALA A 177 7.57 12.87 7.76
N PRO A 178 6.56 12.03 7.58
CA PRO A 178 6.48 10.76 8.30
C PRO A 178 7.76 9.95 8.10
N GLN A 179 8.14 9.19 9.10
CA GLN A 179 9.14 8.15 8.92
C GLN A 179 8.44 6.90 8.38
N TRP A 180 8.94 6.40 7.28
CA TRP A 180 8.46 5.19 6.64
C TRP A 180 9.47 4.07 6.85
N PRO A 181 9.01 2.81 6.98
CA PRO A 181 9.92 1.67 7.11
C PRO A 181 10.73 1.48 5.82
N ASP A 182 11.94 0.95 5.97
CA ASP A 182 12.76 0.51 4.84
C ASP A 182 12.18 -0.76 4.21
N MET A 183 12.46 -0.97 2.93
CA MET A 183 11.97 -2.16 2.22
C MET A 183 12.55 -3.47 2.77
N HIS A 184 13.78 -3.45 3.33
CA HIS A 184 14.41 -4.63 3.94
C HIS A 184 13.70 -5.00 5.24
N ASP A 185 13.40 -4.00 6.10
CA ASP A 185 12.63 -4.21 7.33
C ASP A 185 11.24 -4.80 7.02
N LEU A 186 10.59 -4.32 5.95
CA LEU A 186 9.30 -4.86 5.51
C LEU A 186 9.43 -6.30 4.98
N GLY A 187 10.52 -6.62 4.27
CA GLY A 187 10.82 -7.96 3.80
C GLY A 187 11.00 -8.94 4.95
N ASP A 188 11.79 -8.57 5.95
CA ASP A 188 12.01 -9.37 7.15
C ASP A 188 10.69 -9.57 7.93
N LEU A 189 9.91 -8.50 8.08
CA LEU A 189 8.61 -8.55 8.74
C LEU A 189 7.63 -9.49 8.02
N LEU A 190 7.64 -9.53 6.68
CA LEU A 190 6.83 -10.50 5.92
C LEU A 190 7.20 -11.94 6.28
N VAL A 191 8.52 -12.25 6.37
CA VAL A 191 9.00 -13.58 6.76
C VAL A 191 8.57 -13.92 8.19
N GLU A 192 8.69 -12.97 9.12
CA GLU A 192 8.23 -13.14 10.51
C GLU A 192 6.72 -13.43 10.59
N GLN A 193 5.93 -12.81 9.72
CA GLN A 193 4.48 -13.06 9.66
C GLN A 193 4.09 -14.28 8.79
N GLY A 194 5.05 -15.13 8.47
CA GLY A 194 4.81 -16.43 7.84
C GLY A 194 4.64 -16.39 6.32
N PHE A 195 5.01 -15.31 5.66
CA PHE A 195 5.10 -15.29 4.20
C PHE A 195 6.40 -15.91 3.71
N ALA A 196 6.39 -16.43 2.50
CA ALA A 196 7.54 -16.97 1.81
C ALA A 196 7.90 -16.14 0.59
N SER A 197 9.19 -16.18 0.23
CA SER A 197 9.74 -15.57 -0.98
C SER A 197 9.31 -14.10 -1.17
N PRO A 198 9.51 -13.24 -0.15
CA PRO A 198 9.21 -11.82 -0.33
C PRO A 198 10.11 -11.23 -1.42
N VAL A 199 9.50 -10.50 -2.34
CA VAL A 199 10.21 -9.71 -3.35
C VAL A 199 9.85 -8.27 -3.12
N MET A 200 10.87 -7.47 -2.89
CA MET A 200 10.73 -6.03 -2.66
C MET A 200 11.43 -5.26 -3.79
N ASP A 201 10.80 -4.20 -4.23
CA ASP A 201 11.28 -3.30 -5.27
C ASP A 201 10.97 -1.86 -4.86
N MET A 202 11.73 -0.89 -5.35
CA MET A 202 11.51 0.51 -5.03
C MET A 202 11.75 1.41 -6.25
N GLU A 203 10.98 2.49 -6.31
CA GLU A 203 11.14 3.54 -7.31
C GLU A 203 11.13 4.91 -6.64
N LEU A 204 12.05 5.78 -7.05
CA LEU A 204 12.06 7.17 -6.61
C LEU A 204 11.36 8.04 -7.65
N LEU A 205 10.16 8.53 -7.31
CA LEU A 205 9.44 9.50 -8.11
C LEU A 205 9.76 10.92 -7.64
N ARG A 206 10.01 11.82 -8.58
CA ARG A 206 10.16 13.26 -8.31
C ARG A 206 9.01 14.01 -8.94
N LEU A 207 8.17 14.58 -8.10
CA LEU A 207 7.06 15.42 -8.55
C LEU A 207 7.46 16.87 -8.48
N ARG A 208 6.99 17.66 -9.45
CA ARG A 208 7.32 19.07 -9.61
C ARG A 208 6.07 19.91 -9.65
N TRP A 209 6.13 21.04 -8.96
CA TRP A 209 5.07 22.02 -8.92
C TRP A 209 5.60 23.40 -9.30
N ALA A 210 4.75 24.21 -9.91
CA ALA A 210 5.09 25.56 -10.31
C ALA A 210 5.46 26.44 -9.10
N ASP A 211 4.80 26.21 -7.96
CA ASP A 211 5.01 26.95 -6.73
C ASP A 211 4.84 26.08 -5.47
N ALA A 212 5.33 26.60 -4.35
CA ALA A 212 5.32 25.89 -3.07
C ALA A 212 3.90 25.72 -2.49
N ASP A 213 2.99 26.64 -2.76
CA ASP A 213 1.63 26.56 -2.24
C ASP A 213 0.84 25.45 -2.95
N ALA A 214 1.03 25.31 -4.26
CA ALA A 214 0.48 24.18 -5.04
C ALA A 214 1.00 22.82 -4.52
N ALA A 215 2.32 22.73 -4.28
CA ALA A 215 2.93 21.52 -3.73
C ALA A 215 2.32 21.12 -2.38
N LEU A 216 2.25 22.08 -1.44
CA LEU A 216 1.73 21.80 -0.08
C LEU A 216 0.21 21.54 -0.07
N ARG A 217 -0.55 22.13 -0.98
CA ARG A 217 -1.99 21.82 -1.14
C ARG A 217 -2.21 20.41 -1.63
N GLU A 218 -1.42 19.94 -2.60
CA GLU A 218 -1.53 18.58 -3.11
C GLU A 218 -1.05 17.56 -2.08
N LEU A 219 0.04 17.84 -1.36
CA LEU A 219 0.48 17.00 -0.24
C LEU A 219 -0.61 16.82 0.82
N ALA A 220 -1.39 17.86 1.11
CA ALA A 220 -2.51 17.75 2.05
C ALA A 220 -3.58 16.76 1.60
N GLN A 221 -3.73 16.55 0.28
CA GLN A 221 -4.69 15.60 -0.28
C GLN A 221 -4.22 14.14 -0.19
N LEU A 222 -2.92 13.89 -0.05
CA LEU A 222 -2.39 12.52 0.18
C LEU A 222 -2.86 11.97 1.53
N GLY A 223 -3.24 12.84 2.43
CA GLY A 223 -3.62 12.49 3.79
C GLY A 223 -2.41 12.25 4.69
N ARG A 224 -2.71 12.17 5.97
CA ARG A 224 -1.69 11.96 6.98
C ARG A 224 -2.17 10.91 7.99
N PRO A 225 -1.43 9.81 8.14
CA PRO A 225 -1.71 8.85 9.20
C PRO A 225 -1.64 9.52 10.59
N PRO A 226 -2.59 9.24 11.49
CA PRO A 226 -2.65 9.91 12.80
C PRO A 226 -1.45 9.63 13.71
N HIS A 227 -0.81 8.47 13.53
CA HIS A 227 0.38 8.06 14.28
C HIS A 227 1.69 8.59 13.68
N ALA A 228 1.65 9.15 12.48
CA ALA A 228 2.84 9.73 11.85
C ALA A 228 3.29 10.95 12.63
N ALA A 229 4.28 10.75 13.50
CA ALA A 229 4.71 11.67 14.56
C ALA A 229 5.36 12.99 14.09
N ALA A 230 5.32 13.28 12.81
CA ALA A 230 6.11 14.37 12.25
C ALA A 230 5.64 15.79 12.61
N TRP A 231 4.49 15.97 13.31
CA TRP A 231 4.07 17.34 13.63
C TRP A 231 3.01 17.40 14.73
N THR A 232 3.37 18.05 15.85
CA THR A 232 2.53 18.11 17.06
C THR A 232 1.91 19.47 17.32
N GLY A 233 2.06 20.47 16.42
CA GLY A 233 1.62 21.83 16.67
C GLY A 233 0.79 22.48 15.54
N LEU A 234 -0.02 23.46 15.90
CA LEU A 234 -0.66 24.36 14.96
C LEU A 234 0.40 25.29 14.38
N ARG A 235 0.51 25.38 13.04
CA ARG A 235 1.36 26.36 12.40
C ARG A 235 0.72 27.74 12.50
N THR A 236 1.52 28.71 12.94
CA THR A 236 1.11 30.10 12.81
C THR A 236 1.17 30.52 11.34
N PRO A 237 0.37 31.51 10.93
CA PRO A 237 0.47 32.04 9.56
C PRO A 237 1.88 32.52 9.17
N ARG A 238 2.67 32.92 10.17
CA ARG A 238 4.06 33.34 9.96
C ARG A 238 4.98 32.14 9.65
N GLN A 239 4.83 31.03 10.38
CA GLN A 239 5.58 29.78 10.11
C GLN A 239 5.21 29.20 8.74
N TRP A 240 3.92 29.25 8.40
CA TRP A 240 3.46 28.79 7.08
C TRP A 240 4.10 29.59 5.95
N ARG A 241 4.08 30.93 6.02
CA ARG A 241 4.72 31.79 5.02
C ARG A 241 6.22 31.49 4.90
N ARG A 242 6.94 31.39 6.03
CA ARG A 242 8.36 31.04 6.00
C ARG A 242 8.64 29.71 5.34
N LEU A 243 7.79 28.68 5.57
CA LEU A 243 7.95 27.39 4.89
C LEU A 243 7.77 27.54 3.36
N LEU A 244 6.78 28.30 2.94
CA LEU A 244 6.58 28.61 1.51
C LEU A 244 7.82 29.32 0.93
N ASP A 245 8.34 30.33 1.64
CA ASP A 245 9.53 31.10 1.21
C ASP A 245 10.76 30.16 1.05
N VAL A 246 11.00 29.27 2.02
CA VAL A 246 12.10 28.28 1.96
C VAL A 246 11.95 27.35 0.75
N LEU A 247 10.78 26.79 0.54
CA LEU A 247 10.52 25.91 -0.60
C LEU A 247 10.64 26.67 -1.93
N GLN A 248 10.16 27.90 -1.99
CA GLN A 248 10.23 28.73 -3.19
C GLN A 248 11.68 29.15 -3.51
N ALA A 249 12.48 29.46 -2.49
CA ALA A 249 13.90 29.77 -2.67
C ALA A 249 14.68 28.57 -3.23
N ARG A 250 14.37 27.36 -2.76
CA ARG A 250 14.94 26.12 -3.30
C ARG A 250 14.51 25.87 -4.75
N ALA A 251 13.24 26.14 -5.06
CA ALA A 251 12.76 26.05 -6.42
C ALA A 251 13.53 26.99 -7.36
N ALA A 252 13.76 28.22 -6.94
CA ALA A 252 14.51 29.21 -7.72
C ALA A 252 15.99 28.78 -7.92
N ALA A 253 16.57 28.06 -6.99
CA ALA A 253 17.92 27.52 -7.07
C ALA A 253 18.01 26.20 -7.88
N SER A 254 16.86 25.57 -8.18
CA SER A 254 16.80 24.31 -8.92
C SER A 254 16.97 24.57 -10.43
N PRO A 255 17.51 23.58 -11.19
CA PRO A 255 17.67 23.72 -12.66
C PRO A 255 16.36 23.99 -13.41
N HIS A 256 15.23 23.65 -12.81
CA HIS A 256 13.91 23.73 -13.44
C HIS A 256 13.07 24.92 -12.94
N GLY A 257 13.53 25.68 -11.92
CA GLY A 257 12.75 26.77 -11.33
C GLY A 257 11.46 26.30 -10.63
N GLN A 258 11.34 25.02 -10.31
CA GLN A 258 10.14 24.39 -9.78
C GLN A 258 10.42 23.76 -8.41
N VAL A 259 9.39 23.71 -7.57
CA VAL A 259 9.42 22.93 -6.31
C VAL A 259 9.43 21.45 -6.68
N GLU A 260 10.48 20.73 -6.28
CA GLU A 260 10.60 19.29 -6.48
C GLU A 260 10.54 18.59 -5.12
N LEU A 261 9.71 17.55 -5.03
CA LEU A 261 9.62 16.69 -3.85
C LEU A 261 9.74 15.23 -4.27
N SER A 262 10.48 14.47 -3.49
CA SER A 262 10.75 13.06 -3.73
C SER A 262 9.72 12.16 -3.03
N PHE A 263 9.32 11.11 -3.73
CA PHE A 263 8.47 10.03 -3.20
C PHE A 263 9.12 8.71 -3.54
N GLU A 264 9.55 8.00 -2.54
CA GLU A 264 9.99 6.63 -2.67
C GLU A 264 8.77 5.72 -2.58
N LEU A 265 8.46 5.01 -3.67
CA LEU A 265 7.41 4.00 -3.69
C LEU A 265 8.05 2.63 -3.54
N VAL A 266 7.69 1.94 -2.48
CA VAL A 266 8.06 0.55 -2.24
C VAL A 266 6.94 -0.36 -2.71
N TYR A 267 7.28 -1.37 -3.49
CA TYR A 267 6.40 -2.43 -3.98
C TYR A 267 6.82 -3.74 -3.34
N GLY A 268 5.90 -4.45 -2.73
CA GLY A 268 6.16 -5.75 -2.16
C GLY A 268 5.17 -6.79 -2.65
N HIS A 269 5.67 -8.01 -2.89
CA HIS A 269 4.81 -9.17 -2.99
C HIS A 269 5.43 -10.36 -2.26
N ALA A 270 4.59 -11.24 -1.73
CA ALA A 270 5.01 -12.44 -1.05
C ALA A 270 3.90 -13.50 -1.13
N PHE A 271 4.29 -14.76 -0.98
CA PHE A 271 3.37 -15.89 -1.06
C PHE A 271 3.06 -16.44 0.33
N LYS A 272 1.84 -16.90 0.54
CA LYS A 272 1.54 -17.74 1.68
C LYS A 272 1.98 -19.17 1.33
N PRO A 273 2.89 -19.80 2.13
CA PRO A 273 3.34 -21.16 1.82
C PRO A 273 2.19 -22.17 1.86
N ALA A 274 2.26 -23.20 1.02
CA ALA A 274 1.28 -24.29 0.96
C ALA A 274 1.21 -25.09 2.25
N THR A 275 2.35 -25.24 2.93
CA THR A 275 2.47 -25.84 4.26
C THR A 275 2.87 -24.78 5.26
N SER A 276 2.21 -24.71 6.42
CA SER A 276 2.75 -23.94 7.53
C SER A 276 4.16 -24.44 7.79
N ARG A 277 5.11 -23.52 7.98
CA ARG A 277 6.50 -23.82 8.36
C ARG A 277 6.51 -24.52 9.74
N ALA A 278 6.02 -25.76 9.77
CA ALA A 278 6.28 -26.67 10.87
C ALA A 278 7.74 -27.10 10.72
N GLU A 279 8.56 -26.73 11.73
CA GLU A 279 9.97 -27.01 11.87
C GLU A 279 10.91 -26.09 11.06
N ALA A 280 11.18 -24.91 11.64
CA ALA A 280 12.34 -24.11 11.30
C ALA A 280 13.61 -24.95 11.49
N GLY A 281 14.28 -25.32 10.41
CA GLY A 281 15.64 -25.88 10.45
C GLY A 281 15.84 -27.27 9.88
N VAL A 282 14.83 -28.03 9.44
CA VAL A 282 15.04 -29.35 8.81
C VAL A 282 14.47 -29.34 7.39
N ALA A 283 15.35 -29.26 6.40
CA ALA A 283 15.01 -29.61 5.03
C ALA A 283 15.17 -31.11 4.88
N SER A 284 14.09 -31.89 4.82
CA SER A 284 14.14 -33.29 4.44
C SER A 284 14.11 -33.37 2.89
N ILE A 285 15.26 -33.74 2.32
CA ILE A 285 15.36 -34.06 0.89
C ILE A 285 15.27 -35.59 0.82
N GLY A 286 14.23 -36.09 0.15
CA GLY A 286 14.12 -37.56 -0.08
C GLY A 286 15.35 -38.08 -0.82
N LEU A 287 15.98 -39.15 -0.30
CA LEU A 287 17.16 -39.81 -0.90
C LEU A 287 16.95 -40.15 -2.37
N GLU A 288 15.71 -40.35 -2.79
CA GLU A 288 15.29 -40.62 -4.17
C GLU A 288 15.56 -39.45 -5.12
N GLN A 289 15.62 -38.23 -4.61
CA GLN A 289 15.91 -37.02 -5.39
C GLN A 289 17.41 -36.76 -5.57
N ILE A 290 18.27 -37.41 -4.79
CA ILE A 290 19.73 -37.29 -4.86
C ILE A 290 20.35 -38.34 -5.78
N GLY A 291 19.62 -39.44 -6.12
CA GLY A 291 20.12 -40.61 -6.80
C GLY A 291 19.94 -40.70 -8.31
N GLY A 292 19.65 -39.62 -8.99
CA GLY A 292 19.40 -39.65 -10.43
C GLY A 292 20.62 -39.43 -11.32
N ARG A 293 21.69 -40.31 -11.31
CA ARG A 293 22.59 -40.42 -12.47
C ARG A 293 23.56 -41.60 -12.29
N GLY A 294 23.56 -42.44 -13.28
CA GLY A 294 24.69 -43.33 -13.53
C GLY A 294 24.33 -44.76 -13.88
N ARG A 295 23.51 -45.04 -14.89
CA ARG A 295 23.62 -46.29 -15.61
C ARG A 295 24.66 -46.16 -16.72
N HIS A 296 25.91 -46.40 -16.39
CA HIS A 296 26.92 -46.77 -17.39
C HIS A 296 26.47 -48.08 -18.04
N ARG A 297 26.15 -48.04 -19.31
CA ARG A 297 26.14 -49.20 -20.18
C ARG A 297 27.58 -49.46 -20.58
N SER A 298 28.15 -50.58 -20.13
CA SER A 298 29.36 -51.17 -20.75
C SER A 298 28.98 -51.87 -22.03
N PRO A 299 29.79 -51.75 -23.12
CA PRO A 299 29.59 -52.51 -24.34
C PRO A 299 30.17 -53.92 -24.15
N GLY A 300 29.39 -54.94 -24.52
CA GLY A 300 29.82 -56.29 -24.81
C GLY A 300 29.51 -56.57 -26.27
#